data_69e321c2bd4dfb89c9ec1f499b839e8e
#
_entry.id   69e321c2bd4dfb89c9ec1f499b839e8e
#
_cell.length_a   1.000
_cell.length_b   1.000
_cell.length_c   1.000
_cell.angle_alpha   90.00
_cell.angle_beta   90.00
_cell.angle_gamma   90.00
#
_symmetry.space_group_name_H-M   'P 1'
#
loop_
_entity.id
_entity.type
_entity.pdbx_description
1 polymer ?
#
loop_
_entity_poly.entity_id
_entity_poly.type
_entity_poly.pdbx_seq_one_letter_code
_entity_poly.pdbx_strand_id
1 'polypeptide(L)'
;MVQRLPSGAARVPRLSHPSGAQRSDWQAINNLYLARGMLPIDPALLTPRHQGGPVYWVAEDEGSNTIIGSVMGLNHQKAFNDPEKGSSLWCLAVDPQCTRPGVGEVLVRHLIEHFMSRGLSYLDLSVLHDNEQAKALYAKLNFRNLPTFAIKRKNGINESLFLGPGPQADFNPYARIIVEEAHRRGIDVQVDDADAGLFTLCYGGRRIRCRESLSDLTSAVSMTLCQDKSLTHRALKAAGLRLPAQQRAGDEADNRAFLEEHKQVVVKPLDGEQGQGVAVDLRTPEDVQSAIEQARQFDTRVILESFHEGLDLRIVVIGFQVVAAAIRRPAEIIGDGRHTIKQLIEAQSRRRAAATDGESRIPMDQETERTVREAGFDYADILPMDQRLAVRRAANLHTGGCLEDVTAILHPVLSDAAVRAARALDIPVVGLDLMVPAADQPEYVFIEANERVGLANHEPQPTAERFVDLLFPHSLPVHI
;
A
#
# COMPACT_ATOMS: atom_id res chain seq x y z
N MET A 1 -13.39 39.23 6.09
CA MET A 1 -13.15 40.02 4.85
C MET A 1 -13.25 39.03 3.69
N VAL A 2 -14.33 39.09 2.93
CA VAL A 2 -14.53 38.21 1.78
C VAL A 2 -13.76 38.83 0.61
N GLN A 3 -12.63 38.23 0.23
CA GLN A 3 -11.95 38.63 -1.00
C GLN A 3 -12.82 38.17 -2.19
N ARG A 4 -13.30 39.14 -2.97
CA ARG A 4 -13.94 38.86 -4.26
C ARG A 4 -12.85 38.35 -5.22
N LEU A 5 -13.00 37.11 -5.68
CA LEU A 5 -12.25 36.60 -6.82
C LEU A 5 -12.65 37.42 -8.09
N PRO A 6 -11.73 37.58 -9.07
CA PRO A 6 -12.03 38.35 -10.29
C PRO A 6 -13.28 37.80 -10.99
N SER A 7 -14.01 38.70 -11.68
CA SER A 7 -15.23 38.36 -12.42
C SER A 7 -15.00 37.18 -13.37
N GLY A 8 -15.70 36.07 -13.14
CA GLY A 8 -15.57 34.81 -13.86
C GLY A 8 -15.02 33.65 -13.02
N ALA A 9 -14.57 33.88 -11.78
CA ALA A 9 -14.15 32.82 -10.88
C ALA A 9 -15.33 32.31 -10.05
N ALA A 10 -15.36 31.01 -9.75
CA ALA A 10 -16.33 30.41 -8.88
C ALA A 10 -16.24 31.01 -7.47
N ARG A 11 -17.37 31.37 -6.85
CA ARG A 11 -17.42 31.71 -5.43
C ARG A 11 -17.18 30.45 -4.61
N VAL A 12 -16.37 30.56 -3.54
CA VAL A 12 -16.09 29.46 -2.62
C VAL A 12 -16.57 29.86 -1.23
N PRO A 13 -17.85 29.68 -0.87
CA PRO A 13 -18.34 29.96 0.46
C PRO A 13 -17.80 28.93 1.46
N ARG A 14 -17.61 29.37 2.72
CA ARG A 14 -17.16 28.51 3.80
C ARG A 14 -18.35 27.79 4.44
N LEU A 15 -18.36 26.45 4.34
CA LEU A 15 -19.15 25.60 5.22
C LEU A 15 -18.31 25.24 6.44
N SER A 16 -18.31 26.08 7.47
CA SER A 16 -17.38 25.92 8.59
C SER A 16 -17.84 24.92 9.65
N HIS A 17 -19.06 24.41 9.56
CA HIS A 17 -19.60 23.42 10.50
C HIS A 17 -20.94 22.85 9.99
N PRO A 18 -21.25 21.56 10.28
CA PRO A 18 -22.58 21.00 9.97
C PRO A 18 -23.76 21.78 10.58
N SER A 19 -23.52 22.51 11.67
CA SER A 19 -24.55 23.35 12.31
C SER A 19 -24.93 24.60 11.52
N GLY A 20 -24.16 24.99 10.50
CA GLY A 20 -24.42 26.14 9.62
C GLY A 20 -24.79 25.76 8.19
N ALA A 21 -24.56 24.53 7.76
CA ALA A 21 -24.95 24.05 6.44
C ALA A 21 -26.43 23.69 6.40
N GLN A 22 -27.13 24.17 5.38
CA GLN A 22 -28.52 23.77 5.16
C GLN A 22 -28.58 22.30 4.68
N ARG A 23 -29.70 21.64 4.92
CA ARG A 23 -29.89 20.24 4.45
C ARG A 23 -29.73 20.11 2.93
N SER A 24 -30.08 21.16 2.18
CA SER A 24 -29.89 21.28 0.74
C SER A 24 -28.43 21.20 0.30
N ASP A 25 -27.49 21.76 1.08
CA ASP A 25 -26.06 21.79 0.71
C ASP A 25 -25.44 20.40 0.80
N TRP A 26 -25.79 19.63 1.83
CA TRP A 26 -25.36 18.25 1.97
C TRP A 26 -25.91 17.36 0.86
N GLN A 27 -27.17 17.60 0.45
CA GLN A 27 -27.73 16.86 -0.68
C GLN A 27 -27.00 17.18 -1.98
N ALA A 28 -26.65 18.43 -2.21
CA ALA A 28 -25.89 18.85 -3.39
C ALA A 28 -24.48 18.26 -3.40
N ILE A 29 -23.78 18.29 -2.25
CA ILE A 29 -22.45 17.65 -2.11
C ILE A 29 -22.55 16.14 -2.38
N ASN A 30 -23.53 15.46 -1.82
CA ASN A 30 -23.73 14.03 -2.03
C ASN A 30 -24.05 13.70 -3.49
N ASN A 31 -24.80 14.54 -4.18
CA ASN A 31 -25.07 14.38 -5.61
C ASN A 31 -23.77 14.49 -6.43
N LEU A 32 -22.87 15.43 -6.09
CA LEU A 32 -21.53 15.51 -6.71
C LEU A 32 -20.70 14.25 -6.47
N TYR A 33 -20.72 13.72 -5.26
CA TYR A 33 -20.00 12.51 -4.91
C TYR A 33 -20.50 11.31 -5.72
N LEU A 34 -21.81 11.11 -5.77
CA LEU A 34 -22.42 10.05 -6.56
C LEU A 34 -22.09 10.19 -8.06
N ALA A 35 -22.14 11.41 -8.61
CA ALA A 35 -21.77 11.68 -10.01
C ALA A 35 -20.29 11.38 -10.33
N ARG A 36 -19.43 11.28 -9.30
CA ARG A 36 -18.02 10.93 -9.40
C ARG A 36 -17.70 9.50 -8.94
N GLY A 37 -18.73 8.68 -8.70
CA GLY A 37 -18.55 7.32 -8.19
C GLY A 37 -18.05 7.28 -6.73
N MET A 38 -18.17 8.39 -6.00
CA MET A 38 -17.81 8.48 -4.59
C MET A 38 -19.04 8.20 -3.73
N LEU A 39 -18.79 7.73 -2.51
CA LEU A 39 -19.87 7.43 -1.58
C LEU A 39 -20.45 8.70 -0.93
N PRO A 40 -21.77 8.78 -0.72
CA PRO A 40 -22.40 9.91 -0.05
C PRO A 40 -22.01 9.96 1.43
N ILE A 41 -21.96 11.17 1.98
CA ILE A 41 -21.74 11.43 3.40
C ILE A 41 -23.08 11.44 4.11
N ASP A 42 -23.16 10.76 5.26
CA ASP A 42 -24.28 10.95 6.19
C ASP A 42 -23.98 12.15 7.09
N PRO A 43 -24.73 13.26 6.95
CA PRO A 43 -24.53 14.44 7.79
C PRO A 43 -24.69 14.19 9.29
N ALA A 44 -25.44 13.17 9.68
CA ALA A 44 -25.64 12.80 11.08
C ALA A 44 -24.34 12.28 11.74
N LEU A 45 -23.42 11.73 10.95
CA LEU A 45 -22.11 11.24 11.43
C LEU A 45 -21.08 12.36 11.57
N LEU A 46 -21.34 13.54 11.01
CA LEU A 46 -20.49 14.73 11.11
C LEU A 46 -20.75 15.55 12.38
N THR A 47 -21.52 15.02 13.33
CA THR A 47 -21.81 15.71 14.59
C THR A 47 -20.54 16.02 15.39
N PRO A 48 -20.48 17.19 16.07
CA PRO A 48 -19.27 17.72 16.69
C PRO A 48 -18.94 17.00 18.01
N ARG A 49 -18.61 15.72 17.96
CA ARG A 49 -18.06 15.03 19.14
C ARG A 49 -16.62 15.41 19.45
N HIS A 50 -15.91 16.07 18.50
CA HIS A 50 -14.55 16.53 18.68
C HIS A 50 -14.35 17.93 18.11
N GLN A 51 -13.62 18.79 18.83
CA GLN A 51 -13.25 20.17 18.42
C GLN A 51 -12.35 20.23 17.17
N GLY A 52 -12.19 19.12 16.42
CA GLY A 52 -11.32 18.94 15.27
C GLY A 52 -11.99 18.36 14.03
N GLY A 53 -13.30 18.53 13.88
CA GLY A 53 -14.03 18.01 12.72
C GLY A 53 -13.53 18.50 11.37
N PRO A 54 -13.88 17.80 10.26
CA PRO A 54 -13.49 18.17 8.92
C PRO A 54 -14.03 19.53 8.52
N VAL A 55 -13.29 20.21 7.65
CA VAL A 55 -13.68 21.50 7.04
C VAL A 55 -14.12 21.24 5.61
N TYR A 56 -15.29 21.73 5.24
CA TYR A 56 -15.80 21.64 3.87
C TYR A 56 -15.80 23.00 3.19
N TRP A 57 -15.42 23.01 1.92
CA TRP A 57 -15.54 24.15 1.02
C TRP A 57 -16.29 23.74 -0.22
N VAL A 58 -17.17 24.62 -0.69
CA VAL A 58 -17.92 24.41 -1.93
C VAL A 58 -17.66 25.54 -2.91
N ALA A 59 -17.71 25.20 -4.19
CA ALA A 59 -17.73 26.14 -5.28
C ALA A 59 -19.16 26.24 -5.82
N GLU A 60 -19.70 27.46 -5.88
CA GLU A 60 -21.02 27.74 -6.42
C GLU A 60 -20.92 28.43 -7.77
N ASP A 61 -21.80 28.06 -8.68
CA ASP A 61 -21.99 28.80 -9.93
C ASP A 61 -22.84 30.04 -9.71
N GLU A 62 -22.31 31.22 -10.00
CA GLU A 62 -22.99 32.49 -9.78
C GLU A 62 -24.28 32.67 -10.61
N GLY A 63 -24.35 31.98 -11.77
CA GLY A 63 -25.52 32.09 -12.66
C GLY A 63 -26.70 31.24 -12.24
N SER A 64 -26.43 30.03 -11.75
CA SER A 64 -27.45 29.05 -11.35
C SER A 64 -27.60 28.91 -9.86
N ASN A 65 -26.69 29.45 -9.07
CA ASN A 65 -26.64 29.32 -7.62
C ASN A 65 -26.56 27.85 -7.17
N THR A 66 -25.93 26.99 -8.02
CA THR A 66 -25.77 25.55 -7.75
C THR A 66 -24.35 25.24 -7.31
N ILE A 67 -24.18 24.24 -6.43
CA ILE A 67 -22.87 23.73 -6.03
C ILE A 67 -22.31 22.89 -7.17
N ILE A 68 -21.16 23.34 -7.73
CA ILE A 68 -20.46 22.72 -8.86
C ILE A 68 -19.17 22.04 -8.44
N GLY A 69 -18.77 22.14 -7.18
CA GLY A 69 -17.59 21.47 -6.65
C GLY A 69 -17.52 21.50 -5.13
N SER A 70 -16.80 20.55 -4.56
CA SER A 70 -16.59 20.44 -3.12
C SER A 70 -15.22 19.86 -2.81
N VAL A 71 -14.63 20.28 -1.69
CA VAL A 71 -13.42 19.70 -1.12
C VAL A 71 -13.54 19.60 0.39
N MET A 72 -13.02 18.55 0.97
CA MET A 72 -12.93 18.36 2.40
C MET A 72 -11.48 18.44 2.86
N GLY A 73 -11.24 19.10 3.98
CA GLY A 73 -9.93 19.17 4.62
C GLY A 73 -9.98 18.77 6.09
N LEU A 74 -8.91 18.17 6.57
CA LEU A 74 -8.77 17.73 7.94
C LEU A 74 -7.50 18.31 8.58
N ASN A 75 -7.62 18.83 9.79
CA ASN A 75 -6.49 19.31 10.60
C ASN A 75 -5.98 18.15 11.46
N HIS A 76 -4.77 17.66 11.21
CA HIS A 76 -4.19 16.51 11.92
C HIS A 76 -3.92 16.80 13.40
N GLN A 77 -3.50 18.02 13.74
CA GLN A 77 -3.29 18.38 15.13
C GLN A 77 -4.55 18.24 15.96
N LYS A 78 -5.69 18.66 15.41
CA LYS A 78 -6.99 18.58 16.09
C LYS A 78 -7.62 17.19 16.02
N ALA A 79 -7.46 16.49 14.89
CA ALA A 79 -8.09 15.18 14.68
C ALA A 79 -7.28 14.04 15.31
N PHE A 80 -5.94 14.14 15.29
CA PHE A 80 -5.02 13.05 15.64
C PHE A 80 -3.94 13.44 16.66
N ASN A 81 -4.00 14.66 17.18
CA ASN A 81 -2.97 15.22 18.07
C ASN A 81 -1.55 15.20 17.45
N ASP A 82 -1.47 15.44 16.13
CA ASP A 82 -0.23 15.42 15.37
C ASP A 82 0.68 16.61 15.77
N PRO A 83 1.90 16.36 16.26
CA PRO A 83 2.84 17.42 16.67
C PRO A 83 3.40 18.21 15.47
N GLU A 84 3.34 17.68 14.26
CA GLU A 84 3.89 18.33 13.05
C GLU A 84 2.97 19.39 12.47
N LYS A 85 1.76 19.55 13.03
CA LYS A 85 0.76 20.51 12.54
C LYS A 85 0.40 20.27 11.06
N GLY A 86 0.20 19.00 10.69
CA GLY A 86 -0.20 18.61 9.36
C GLY A 86 -1.67 18.84 9.07
N SER A 87 -1.99 18.77 7.80
CA SER A 87 -3.37 18.75 7.29
C SER A 87 -3.49 17.82 6.09
N SER A 88 -4.70 17.37 5.79
CA SER A 88 -4.95 16.53 4.60
C SER A 88 -6.17 17.02 3.82
N LEU A 89 -6.10 16.79 2.51
CA LEU A 89 -7.19 17.02 1.57
C LEU A 89 -7.91 15.69 1.31
N TRP A 90 -9.23 15.73 1.40
CA TRP A 90 -10.11 14.61 1.16
C TRP A 90 -11.24 14.99 0.19
N CYS A 91 -11.76 14.03 -0.54
CA CYS A 91 -13.03 14.15 -1.26
C CYS A 91 -13.14 15.39 -2.17
N LEU A 92 -12.10 15.69 -2.97
CA LEU A 92 -12.21 16.71 -4.02
C LEU A 92 -13.12 16.19 -5.13
N ALA A 93 -14.25 16.85 -5.33
CA ALA A 93 -15.21 16.55 -6.38
C ALA A 93 -15.60 17.81 -7.16
N VAL A 94 -15.66 17.71 -8.47
CA VAL A 94 -16.19 18.76 -9.36
C VAL A 94 -17.24 18.11 -10.26
N ASP A 95 -18.35 18.80 -10.49
CA ASP A 95 -19.42 18.33 -11.37
C ASP A 95 -18.86 17.91 -12.73
N PRO A 96 -19.05 16.65 -13.17
CA PRO A 96 -18.59 16.21 -14.48
C PRO A 96 -19.19 17.01 -15.65
N GLN A 97 -20.35 17.64 -15.45
CA GLN A 97 -20.99 18.50 -16.47
C GLN A 97 -20.56 19.97 -16.37
N CYS A 98 -19.73 20.32 -15.40
CA CYS A 98 -19.24 21.68 -15.26
C CYS A 98 -18.30 22.07 -16.42
N THR A 99 -18.72 23.09 -17.17
CA THR A 99 -17.94 23.64 -18.30
C THR A 99 -16.91 24.68 -17.85
N ARG A 100 -16.94 25.12 -16.60
CA ARG A 100 -16.00 26.11 -16.06
C ARG A 100 -14.66 25.47 -15.74
N PRO A 101 -13.55 25.91 -16.35
CA PRO A 101 -12.25 25.39 -16.01
C PRO A 101 -11.76 25.92 -14.65
N GLY A 102 -10.90 25.16 -13.96
CA GLY A 102 -10.18 25.61 -12.78
C GLY A 102 -10.94 25.47 -11.44
N VAL A 103 -12.16 24.96 -11.41
CA VAL A 103 -12.94 24.80 -10.16
C VAL A 103 -12.18 23.99 -9.12
N GLY A 104 -11.60 22.86 -9.50
CA GLY A 104 -10.80 22.03 -8.59
C GLY A 104 -9.55 22.76 -8.07
N GLU A 105 -8.88 23.53 -8.94
CA GLU A 105 -7.71 24.35 -8.55
C GLU A 105 -8.08 25.40 -7.49
N VAL A 106 -9.18 26.13 -7.71
CA VAL A 106 -9.66 27.15 -6.77
C VAL A 106 -9.98 26.56 -5.42
N LEU A 107 -10.65 25.41 -5.38
CA LEU A 107 -10.98 24.70 -4.14
C LEU A 107 -9.72 24.29 -3.37
N VAL A 108 -8.73 23.70 -4.07
CA VAL A 108 -7.48 23.27 -3.41
C VAL A 108 -6.68 24.46 -2.91
N ARG A 109 -6.53 25.54 -3.71
CA ARG A 109 -5.84 26.74 -3.27
C ARG A 109 -6.47 27.36 -2.04
N HIS A 110 -7.81 27.43 -2.01
CA HIS A 110 -8.53 27.98 -0.88
C HIS A 110 -8.36 27.11 0.39
N LEU A 111 -8.34 25.79 0.25
CA LEU A 111 -8.06 24.89 1.36
C LEU A 111 -6.62 25.06 1.89
N ILE A 112 -5.63 25.24 0.99
CA ILE A 112 -4.25 25.54 1.36
C ILE A 112 -4.19 26.83 2.18
N GLU A 113 -4.77 27.93 1.67
CA GLU A 113 -4.83 29.24 2.36
C GLU A 113 -5.52 29.13 3.74
N HIS A 114 -6.62 28.36 3.79
CA HIS A 114 -7.35 28.11 5.02
C HIS A 114 -6.46 27.46 6.11
N PHE A 115 -5.67 26.46 5.74
CA PHE A 115 -4.80 25.77 6.68
C PHE A 115 -3.54 26.56 7.00
N MET A 116 -2.93 27.23 6.03
CA MET A 116 -1.78 28.12 6.24
C MET A 116 -2.12 29.27 7.23
N SER A 117 -3.29 29.89 7.08
CA SER A 117 -3.74 30.97 7.99
C SER A 117 -3.96 30.49 9.43
N ARG A 118 -4.01 29.17 9.66
CA ARG A 118 -4.11 28.53 10.98
C ARG A 118 -2.81 27.98 11.49
N GLY A 119 -1.70 28.26 10.81
CA GLY A 119 -0.35 27.84 11.22
C GLY A 119 -0.07 26.36 10.99
N LEU A 120 -0.79 25.71 10.06
CA LEU A 120 -0.48 24.35 9.66
C LEU A 120 0.69 24.33 8.68
N SER A 121 1.56 23.32 8.81
CA SER A 121 2.87 23.30 8.18
C SER A 121 2.84 22.65 6.78
N TYR A 122 1.92 21.73 6.53
CA TYR A 122 1.81 21.03 5.26
C TYR A 122 0.38 20.55 5.01
N LEU A 123 0.09 20.28 3.72
CA LEU A 123 -1.14 19.64 3.27
C LEU A 123 -0.76 18.40 2.46
N ASP A 124 -1.19 17.24 2.90
CA ASP A 124 -1.03 15.99 2.16
C ASP A 124 -2.35 15.50 1.55
N LEU A 125 -2.25 14.55 0.65
CA LEU A 125 -3.39 13.90 0.04
C LEU A 125 -2.97 12.53 -0.51
N SER A 126 -3.96 11.67 -0.74
CA SER A 126 -3.78 10.44 -1.52
C SER A 126 -4.56 10.57 -2.83
N VAL A 127 -3.96 10.10 -3.92
CA VAL A 127 -4.59 10.07 -5.24
C VAL A 127 -4.37 8.69 -5.87
N LEU A 128 -5.38 8.18 -6.56
CA LEU A 128 -5.28 6.93 -7.28
C LEU A 128 -4.22 7.04 -8.38
N HIS A 129 -3.45 5.98 -8.57
CA HIS A 129 -2.32 5.96 -9.51
C HIS A 129 -2.72 6.22 -10.97
N ASP A 130 -3.94 5.87 -11.34
CA ASP A 130 -4.53 6.05 -12.68
C ASP A 130 -5.28 7.38 -12.86
N ASN A 131 -5.42 8.19 -11.81
CA ASN A 131 -6.11 9.48 -11.87
C ASN A 131 -5.16 10.59 -12.39
N GLU A 132 -4.84 10.52 -13.67
CA GLU A 132 -3.91 11.48 -14.33
C GLU A 132 -4.39 12.93 -14.25
N GLN A 133 -5.72 13.16 -14.29
CA GLN A 133 -6.29 14.50 -14.18
C GLN A 133 -6.00 15.12 -12.80
N ALA A 134 -6.21 14.36 -11.73
CA ALA A 134 -5.92 14.85 -10.39
C ALA A 134 -4.41 15.00 -10.14
N LYS A 135 -3.60 14.04 -10.62
CA LYS A 135 -2.13 14.11 -10.55
C LYS A 135 -1.59 15.35 -11.25
N ALA A 136 -2.08 15.68 -12.45
CA ALA A 136 -1.70 16.88 -13.18
C ALA A 136 -2.09 18.16 -12.42
N LEU A 137 -3.27 18.19 -11.79
CA LEU A 137 -3.71 19.32 -10.95
C LEU A 137 -2.77 19.51 -9.76
N TYR A 138 -2.45 18.43 -9.03
CA TYR A 138 -1.59 18.52 -7.85
C TYR A 138 -0.15 18.87 -8.22
N ALA A 139 0.39 18.36 -9.32
CA ALA A 139 1.70 18.74 -9.84
C ALA A 139 1.75 20.25 -10.21
N LYS A 140 0.70 20.78 -10.85
CA LYS A 140 0.55 22.23 -11.15
C LYS A 140 0.54 23.08 -9.88
N LEU A 141 0.03 22.54 -8.77
CA LEU A 141 -0.03 23.22 -7.47
C LEU A 141 1.22 22.97 -6.62
N ASN A 142 2.29 22.44 -7.19
CA ASN A 142 3.57 22.11 -6.55
C ASN A 142 3.46 21.08 -5.41
N PHE A 143 2.47 20.19 -5.46
CA PHE A 143 2.49 19.01 -4.60
C PHE A 143 3.60 18.07 -5.04
N ARG A 144 4.28 17.50 -4.06
CA ARG A 144 5.36 16.54 -4.28
C ARG A 144 4.86 15.13 -4.07
N ASN A 145 5.22 14.25 -4.99
CA ASN A 145 4.97 12.83 -4.80
C ASN A 145 5.96 12.30 -3.75
N LEU A 146 5.43 11.85 -2.61
CA LEU A 146 6.24 11.20 -1.58
C LEU A 146 6.20 9.70 -1.81
N PRO A 147 7.33 8.98 -1.61
CA PRO A 147 7.38 7.53 -1.70
C PRO A 147 6.72 6.92 -0.46
N THR A 148 5.44 7.15 -0.29
CA THR A 148 4.63 6.58 0.78
C THR A 148 3.59 5.65 0.20
N PHE A 149 3.56 4.47 0.77
CA PHE A 149 2.42 3.58 0.63
C PHE A 149 1.53 3.76 1.86
N ALA A 150 0.27 4.08 1.64
CA ALA A 150 -0.73 4.12 2.70
C ALA A 150 -1.70 2.96 2.50
N ILE A 151 -1.75 2.05 3.46
CA ILE A 151 -2.91 1.17 3.60
C ILE A 151 -4.05 2.09 4.02
N LYS A 152 -5.06 2.24 3.17
CA LYS A 152 -6.23 3.04 3.53
C LYS A 152 -6.98 2.33 4.65
N ARG A 153 -6.82 2.83 5.86
CA ARG A 153 -7.72 2.45 6.94
C ARG A 153 -8.97 3.29 6.84
N LYS A 154 -10.13 2.66 6.82
CA LYS A 154 -11.39 3.33 7.10
C LYS A 154 -11.34 3.79 8.55
N ASN A 155 -11.58 5.07 8.80
CA ASN A 155 -11.69 5.64 10.14
C ASN A 155 -13.07 6.27 10.29
N GLY A 156 -13.49 6.59 11.51
CA GLY A 156 -14.81 7.13 11.80
C GLY A 156 -15.19 8.40 11.02
N ILE A 157 -14.23 9.05 10.33
CA ILE A 157 -14.48 10.21 9.48
C ILE A 157 -14.82 9.80 8.06
N ASN A 158 -14.10 8.82 7.50
CA ASN A 158 -14.29 8.40 6.11
C ASN A 158 -15.13 7.12 5.95
N GLU A 159 -15.39 6.38 7.03
CA GLU A 159 -16.29 5.22 6.99
C GLU A 159 -17.71 5.58 6.59
N SER A 160 -18.19 6.76 6.94
CA SER A 160 -19.48 7.28 6.48
C SER A 160 -19.56 7.47 4.97
N LEU A 161 -18.43 7.50 4.27
CA LEU A 161 -18.36 7.55 2.81
C LEU A 161 -18.56 6.18 2.16
N PHE A 162 -18.57 5.10 2.95
CA PHE A 162 -18.72 3.73 2.47
C PHE A 162 -20.08 3.17 2.89
N LEU A 163 -20.80 2.58 1.94
CA LEU A 163 -22.08 1.93 2.20
C LEU A 163 -21.83 0.53 2.80
N GLY A 164 -22.51 0.23 3.88
CA GLY A 164 -22.50 -1.08 4.52
C GLY A 164 -22.37 -1.00 6.04
N PRO A 165 -22.75 -2.04 6.76
CA PRO A 165 -22.44 -2.13 8.18
C PRO A 165 -20.91 -2.14 8.33
N GLY A 166 -20.37 -1.33 9.25
CA GLY A 166 -18.96 -1.42 9.63
C GLY A 166 -18.62 -2.82 10.12
N PRO A 167 -17.36 -3.24 10.02
CA PRO A 167 -16.96 -4.53 10.56
C PRO A 167 -17.32 -4.59 12.04
N GLN A 168 -17.97 -5.68 12.45
CA GLN A 168 -18.37 -5.89 13.84
C GLN A 168 -17.18 -6.17 14.77
N ALA A 169 -15.98 -6.38 14.20
CA ALA A 169 -14.74 -6.66 14.89
C ALA A 169 -13.58 -5.81 14.34
N ASP A 170 -12.59 -5.53 15.19
CA ASP A 170 -11.41 -4.75 14.79
C ASP A 170 -10.37 -5.66 14.11
N PHE A 171 -10.67 -6.06 12.89
CA PHE A 171 -9.76 -6.83 12.06
C PHE A 171 -8.55 -6.00 11.64
N ASN A 172 -7.40 -6.68 11.46
CA ASN A 172 -6.28 -6.10 10.75
C ASN A 172 -6.66 -5.74 9.29
N PRO A 173 -5.91 -4.86 8.59
CA PRO A 173 -6.25 -4.41 7.25
C PRO A 173 -6.39 -5.53 6.22
N TYR A 174 -5.65 -6.63 6.37
CA TYR A 174 -5.63 -7.74 5.42
C TYR A 174 -6.89 -8.61 5.47
N ALA A 175 -7.42 -8.85 6.67
CA ALA A 175 -8.70 -9.54 6.85
C ALA A 175 -9.86 -8.61 6.53
N ARG A 176 -9.77 -7.34 6.94
CA ARG A 176 -10.84 -6.34 6.82
C ARG A 176 -11.30 -6.14 5.38
N ILE A 177 -10.39 -5.97 4.42
CA ILE A 177 -10.73 -5.76 3.00
C ILE A 177 -11.57 -6.92 2.44
N ILE A 178 -11.31 -8.15 2.88
CA ILE A 178 -12.05 -9.35 2.46
C ILE A 178 -13.44 -9.38 3.12
N VAL A 179 -13.50 -9.10 4.42
CA VAL A 179 -14.74 -9.07 5.20
C VAL A 179 -15.70 -8.00 4.67
N GLU A 180 -15.17 -6.82 4.34
CA GLU A 180 -15.98 -5.73 3.77
C GLU A 180 -16.53 -6.09 2.41
N GLU A 181 -15.74 -6.72 1.55
CA GLU A 181 -16.21 -7.19 0.26
C GLU A 181 -17.27 -8.31 0.41
N ALA A 182 -17.08 -9.22 1.36
CA ALA A 182 -18.07 -10.25 1.68
C ALA A 182 -19.41 -9.63 2.14
N HIS A 183 -19.36 -8.67 3.07
CA HIS A 183 -20.57 -7.95 3.51
C HIS A 183 -21.25 -7.21 2.35
N ARG A 184 -20.48 -6.56 1.48
CA ARG A 184 -21.01 -5.86 0.30
C ARG A 184 -21.81 -6.79 -0.62
N ARG A 185 -21.47 -8.08 -0.66
CA ARG A 185 -22.15 -9.12 -1.44
C ARG A 185 -23.25 -9.85 -0.67
N GLY A 186 -23.51 -9.50 0.58
CA GLY A 186 -24.48 -10.17 1.43
C GLY A 186 -24.03 -11.57 1.88
N ILE A 187 -22.72 -11.82 1.89
CA ILE A 187 -22.12 -13.01 2.47
C ILE A 187 -22.05 -12.82 3.99
N ASP A 188 -22.55 -13.79 4.75
CA ASP A 188 -22.47 -13.79 6.21
C ASP A 188 -21.03 -14.03 6.66
N VAL A 189 -20.59 -13.24 7.65
CA VAL A 189 -19.24 -13.30 8.20
C VAL A 189 -19.29 -13.64 9.67
N GLN A 190 -18.76 -14.79 10.04
CA GLN A 190 -18.58 -15.21 11.43
C GLN A 190 -17.13 -14.93 11.83
N VAL A 191 -16.94 -14.11 12.86
CA VAL A 191 -15.62 -13.78 13.38
C VAL A 191 -15.18 -14.91 14.31
N ASP A 192 -14.10 -15.60 13.94
CA ASP A 192 -13.52 -16.66 14.76
C ASP A 192 -12.46 -16.07 15.72
N ASP A 193 -11.56 -15.24 15.22
CA ASP A 193 -10.54 -14.50 16.00
C ASP A 193 -10.07 -13.29 15.18
N ALA A 194 -10.47 -12.10 15.59
CA ALA A 194 -10.16 -10.86 14.85
C ALA A 194 -8.68 -10.50 14.88
N ASP A 195 -8.01 -10.72 16.02
CA ASP A 195 -6.58 -10.40 16.20
C ASP A 195 -5.70 -11.29 15.31
N ALA A 196 -6.07 -12.57 15.21
CA ALA A 196 -5.39 -13.54 14.33
C ALA A 196 -5.81 -13.42 12.84
N GLY A 197 -6.78 -12.55 12.52
CA GLY A 197 -7.34 -12.42 11.17
C GLY A 197 -8.14 -13.64 10.71
N LEU A 198 -8.72 -14.41 11.67
CA LEU A 198 -9.49 -15.61 11.42
C LEU A 198 -10.98 -15.31 11.35
N PHE A 199 -11.62 -15.74 10.27
CA PHE A 199 -13.06 -15.59 10.05
C PHE A 199 -13.61 -16.71 9.15
N THR A 200 -14.92 -16.90 9.23
CA THR A 200 -15.64 -17.86 8.40
C THR A 200 -16.67 -17.11 7.53
N LEU A 201 -16.63 -17.37 6.23
CA LEU A 201 -17.59 -16.84 5.26
C LEU A 201 -18.65 -17.87 4.95
N CYS A 202 -19.95 -17.48 4.94
CA CYS A 202 -21.08 -18.37 4.68
C CYS A 202 -22.02 -17.75 3.63
N TYR A 203 -22.28 -18.51 2.55
CA TYR A 203 -23.20 -18.09 1.49
C TYR A 203 -23.76 -19.30 0.74
N GLY A 204 -25.08 -19.33 0.53
CA GLY A 204 -25.73 -20.39 -0.26
C GLY A 204 -25.45 -21.81 0.24
N GLY A 205 -25.29 -22.00 1.55
CA GLY A 205 -24.96 -23.29 2.16
C GLY A 205 -23.47 -23.68 2.09
N ARG A 206 -22.65 -22.87 1.43
CA ARG A 206 -21.18 -23.03 1.41
C ARG A 206 -20.56 -22.28 2.57
N ARG A 207 -19.64 -22.94 3.27
CA ARG A 207 -18.86 -22.37 4.36
C ARG A 207 -17.38 -22.50 4.06
N ILE A 208 -16.61 -21.39 4.21
CA ILE A 208 -15.17 -21.36 3.99
C ILE A 208 -14.53 -20.59 5.13
N ARG A 209 -13.54 -21.18 5.77
CA ARG A 209 -12.71 -20.52 6.79
C ARG A 209 -11.54 -19.84 6.11
N CYS A 210 -11.21 -18.65 6.62
CA CYS A 210 -10.09 -17.86 6.15
C CYS A 210 -9.23 -17.39 7.32
N ARG A 211 -7.95 -17.28 7.07
CA ARG A 211 -7.00 -16.48 7.84
C ARG A 211 -6.40 -15.46 6.89
N GLU A 212 -6.96 -14.24 6.90
CA GLU A 212 -6.64 -13.26 5.89
C GLU A 212 -6.89 -13.84 4.47
N SER A 213 -5.88 -13.84 3.57
CA SER A 213 -5.98 -14.42 2.22
C SER A 213 -5.77 -15.95 2.15
N LEU A 214 -5.37 -16.58 3.23
CA LEU A 214 -5.29 -18.04 3.32
C LEU A 214 -6.68 -18.60 3.60
N SER A 215 -7.11 -19.60 2.84
CA SER A 215 -8.45 -20.19 2.96
C SER A 215 -8.47 -21.73 2.94
N ASP A 216 -9.61 -22.34 3.24
CA ASP A 216 -9.82 -23.80 3.12
C ASP A 216 -9.55 -24.33 1.70
N LEU A 217 -9.37 -23.47 0.68
CA LEU A 217 -8.99 -23.89 -0.68
C LEU A 217 -7.49 -24.15 -0.82
N THR A 218 -6.67 -23.72 0.12
CA THR A 218 -5.24 -23.98 0.13
C THR A 218 -4.98 -25.29 0.89
N SER A 219 -4.39 -26.26 0.19
CA SER A 219 -4.05 -27.54 0.85
C SER A 219 -2.86 -27.39 1.79
N ALA A 220 -2.78 -28.24 2.81
CA ALA A 220 -1.62 -28.31 3.69
C ALA A 220 -0.33 -28.64 2.91
N VAL A 221 -0.44 -29.39 1.81
CA VAL A 221 0.71 -29.70 0.93
C VAL A 221 1.18 -28.45 0.21
N SER A 222 0.28 -27.67 -0.41
CA SER A 222 0.62 -26.40 -1.07
C SER A 222 1.25 -25.40 -0.10
N MET A 223 0.71 -25.31 1.11
CA MET A 223 1.27 -24.49 2.19
C MET A 223 2.70 -24.93 2.54
N THR A 224 2.93 -26.25 2.72
CA THR A 224 4.27 -26.78 2.99
C THR A 224 5.25 -26.50 1.84
N LEU A 225 4.77 -26.59 0.57
CA LEU A 225 5.59 -26.24 -0.59
C LEU A 225 6.01 -24.78 -0.59
N CYS A 226 5.17 -23.85 -0.16
CA CYS A 226 5.51 -22.43 -0.09
C CYS A 226 6.46 -22.12 1.09
N GLN A 227 6.28 -22.76 2.24
CA GLN A 227 7.08 -22.52 3.43
C GLN A 227 8.53 -23.01 3.31
N ASP A 228 8.76 -24.15 2.66
CA ASP A 228 10.11 -24.71 2.46
C ASP A 228 10.69 -24.27 1.12
N LYS A 229 11.65 -23.33 1.15
CA LYS A 229 12.29 -22.74 -0.03
C LYS A 229 12.94 -23.77 -0.97
N SER A 230 13.42 -24.91 -0.43
CA SER A 230 13.97 -25.99 -1.27
C SER A 230 12.90 -26.80 -1.96
N LEU A 231 11.72 -26.96 -1.32
CA LEU A 231 10.57 -27.62 -1.96
C LEU A 231 9.99 -26.72 -3.05
N THR A 232 9.80 -25.42 -2.77
CA THR A 232 9.39 -24.43 -3.76
C THR A 232 10.34 -24.47 -4.97
N HIS A 233 11.64 -24.36 -4.73
CA HIS A 233 12.66 -24.37 -5.79
C HIS A 233 12.54 -25.61 -6.68
N ARG A 234 12.40 -26.81 -6.10
CA ARG A 234 12.29 -28.08 -6.87
C ARG A 234 10.99 -28.11 -7.69
N ALA A 235 9.86 -27.70 -7.11
CA ALA A 235 8.57 -27.67 -7.81
C ALA A 235 8.59 -26.70 -9.00
N LEU A 236 9.12 -25.50 -8.80
CA LEU A 236 9.23 -24.48 -9.85
C LEU A 236 10.25 -24.87 -10.93
N LYS A 237 11.37 -25.50 -10.55
CA LYS A 237 12.36 -26.02 -11.50
C LYS A 237 11.76 -27.11 -12.38
N ALA A 238 10.99 -28.01 -11.82
CA ALA A 238 10.29 -29.06 -12.60
C ALA A 238 9.27 -28.46 -13.58
N ALA A 239 8.68 -27.30 -13.24
CA ALA A 239 7.81 -26.53 -14.13
C ALA A 239 8.56 -25.70 -15.19
N GLY A 240 9.90 -25.75 -15.22
CA GLY A 240 10.73 -25.04 -16.19
C GLY A 240 10.79 -23.53 -15.99
N LEU A 241 10.66 -23.06 -14.76
CA LEU A 241 10.78 -21.64 -14.39
C LEU A 241 12.25 -21.28 -14.12
N ARG A 242 12.56 -19.98 -14.27
CA ARG A 242 13.92 -19.46 -14.02
C ARG A 242 14.09 -19.21 -12.52
N LEU A 243 15.11 -19.81 -11.94
CA LEU A 243 15.41 -19.80 -10.52
C LEU A 243 16.88 -19.49 -10.28
N PRO A 244 17.26 -18.95 -9.11
CA PRO A 244 18.66 -18.85 -8.74
C PRO A 244 19.27 -20.25 -8.61
N ALA A 245 20.55 -20.39 -8.85
CA ALA A 245 21.27 -21.57 -8.42
C ALA A 245 21.17 -21.68 -6.90
N GLN A 246 20.92 -22.89 -6.38
CA GLN A 246 20.69 -23.11 -4.95
C GLN A 246 21.45 -24.34 -4.49
N GLN A 247 22.10 -24.23 -3.33
CA GLN A 247 22.64 -25.38 -2.58
C GLN A 247 22.40 -25.23 -1.07
N ARG A 248 22.47 -26.33 -0.34
CA ARG A 248 22.54 -26.29 1.12
C ARG A 248 23.91 -25.83 1.58
N ALA A 249 23.97 -25.07 2.66
CA ALA A 249 25.24 -24.75 3.31
C ALA A 249 25.94 -26.05 3.74
N GLY A 250 27.08 -26.30 3.14
CA GLY A 250 27.94 -27.42 3.39
C GLY A 250 29.13 -27.07 4.29
N ASP A 251 30.26 -27.73 4.07
CA ASP A 251 31.50 -27.32 4.69
C ASP A 251 32.08 -26.04 4.03
N GLU A 252 33.18 -25.54 4.57
CA GLU A 252 33.80 -24.30 4.07
C GLU A 252 34.25 -24.41 2.61
N ALA A 253 34.71 -25.57 2.18
CA ALA A 253 35.17 -25.79 0.81
C ALA A 253 34.01 -25.78 -0.18
N ASP A 254 32.88 -26.43 0.16
CA ASP A 254 31.66 -26.44 -0.64
C ASP A 254 31.09 -25.03 -0.79
N ASN A 255 30.99 -24.28 0.32
CA ASN A 255 30.47 -22.92 0.32
C ASN A 255 31.34 -21.96 -0.48
N ARG A 256 32.68 -22.11 -0.38
CA ARG A 256 33.65 -21.33 -1.16
C ARG A 256 33.53 -21.63 -2.65
N ALA A 257 33.42 -22.90 -3.04
CA ALA A 257 33.27 -23.29 -4.44
C ALA A 257 32.01 -22.68 -5.05
N PHE A 258 30.86 -22.65 -4.32
CA PHE A 258 29.63 -22.00 -4.77
C PHE A 258 29.80 -20.49 -4.93
N LEU A 259 30.49 -19.83 -3.99
CA LEU A 259 30.81 -18.41 -4.10
C LEU A 259 31.71 -18.10 -5.29
N GLU A 260 32.77 -18.94 -5.54
CA GLU A 260 33.66 -18.78 -6.67
C GLU A 260 32.95 -18.94 -8.02
N GLU A 261 31.97 -19.85 -8.12
CA GLU A 261 31.18 -20.06 -9.33
C GLU A 261 30.26 -18.86 -9.60
N HIS A 262 29.54 -18.39 -8.57
CA HIS A 262 28.47 -17.37 -8.74
C HIS A 262 28.92 -15.95 -8.43
N LYS A 263 30.12 -15.72 -7.87
CA LYS A 263 30.74 -14.43 -7.51
C LYS A 263 30.02 -13.65 -6.41
N GLN A 264 28.70 -13.72 -6.36
CA GLN A 264 27.83 -13.06 -5.39
C GLN A 264 26.75 -14.04 -4.97
N VAL A 265 26.51 -14.15 -3.67
CA VAL A 265 25.55 -15.10 -3.13
C VAL A 265 24.63 -14.46 -2.08
N VAL A 266 23.52 -15.14 -1.86
CA VAL A 266 22.56 -14.88 -0.77
C VAL A 266 22.63 -16.06 0.18
N VAL A 267 22.67 -15.80 1.48
CA VAL A 267 22.51 -16.80 2.53
C VAL A 267 21.18 -16.58 3.23
N LYS A 268 20.40 -17.65 3.40
CA LYS A 268 19.11 -17.56 4.08
C LYS A 268 18.75 -18.85 4.81
N PRO A 269 18.00 -18.78 5.94
CA PRO A 269 17.43 -19.96 6.56
C PRO A 269 16.39 -20.57 5.61
N LEU A 270 16.22 -21.90 5.68
CA LEU A 270 15.26 -22.60 4.81
C LEU A 270 13.83 -22.26 5.19
N ASP A 271 13.55 -22.13 6.48
CA ASP A 271 12.30 -21.66 7.05
C ASP A 271 12.56 -20.30 7.73
N GLY A 272 11.76 -19.31 7.43
CA GLY A 272 11.88 -17.96 7.99
C GLY A 272 11.02 -16.95 7.21
N GLU A 273 10.39 -16.06 7.96
CA GLU A 273 9.50 -15.03 7.46
C GLU A 273 10.18 -13.64 7.49
N GLN A 274 9.69 -12.72 6.67
CA GLN A 274 10.04 -11.29 6.70
C GLN A 274 11.54 -10.96 6.56
N GLY A 275 12.32 -11.85 5.93
CA GLY A 275 13.75 -11.61 5.70
C GLY A 275 14.65 -11.85 6.91
N GLN A 276 14.15 -12.49 7.97
CA GLN A 276 14.94 -12.82 9.14
C GLN A 276 16.07 -13.78 8.78
N GLY A 277 17.29 -13.47 9.20
CA GLY A 277 18.48 -14.27 8.93
C GLY A 277 18.93 -14.29 7.46
N VAL A 278 18.39 -13.41 6.60
CA VAL A 278 18.77 -13.29 5.20
C VAL A 278 19.93 -12.28 5.06
N ALA A 279 21.02 -12.70 4.41
CA ALA A 279 22.12 -11.84 4.02
C ALA A 279 22.30 -11.90 2.51
N VAL A 280 22.38 -10.73 1.87
CA VAL A 280 22.42 -10.57 0.41
C VAL A 280 23.72 -9.93 -0.05
N ASP A 281 24.08 -10.15 -1.33
CA ASP A 281 25.27 -9.57 -1.98
C ASP A 281 26.58 -9.91 -1.24
N LEU A 282 26.72 -11.17 -0.80
CA LEU A 282 27.94 -11.64 -0.13
C LEU A 282 28.99 -11.99 -1.18
N ARG A 283 30.21 -11.48 -0.98
CA ARG A 283 31.30 -11.57 -1.97
C ARG A 283 32.57 -12.18 -1.42
N THR A 284 32.69 -12.38 -0.11
CA THR A 284 33.83 -12.96 0.55
C THR A 284 33.45 -14.24 1.30
N PRO A 285 34.37 -15.23 1.41
CA PRO A 285 34.12 -16.45 2.19
C PRO A 285 33.80 -16.15 3.66
N GLU A 286 34.44 -15.13 4.23
CA GLU A 286 34.28 -14.71 5.62
C GLU A 286 32.85 -14.18 5.86
N ASP A 287 32.33 -13.35 4.94
CA ASP A 287 30.95 -12.83 5.02
C ASP A 287 29.93 -13.98 4.88
N VAL A 288 30.17 -14.92 3.96
CA VAL A 288 29.31 -16.09 3.78
C VAL A 288 29.27 -16.95 5.05
N GLN A 289 30.42 -17.20 5.68
CA GLN A 289 30.48 -17.98 6.90
C GLN A 289 29.76 -17.30 8.06
N SER A 290 29.99 -15.99 8.24
CA SER A 290 29.29 -15.18 9.25
C SER A 290 27.76 -15.18 9.02
N ALA A 291 27.34 -15.04 7.77
CA ALA A 291 25.92 -15.07 7.42
C ALA A 291 25.27 -16.44 7.69
N ILE A 292 25.97 -17.54 7.42
CA ILE A 292 25.51 -18.90 7.74
C ILE A 292 25.31 -19.06 9.25
N GLU A 293 26.24 -18.56 10.07
CA GLU A 293 26.13 -18.62 11.53
C GLU A 293 24.94 -17.83 12.05
N GLN A 294 24.70 -16.66 11.48
CA GLN A 294 23.52 -15.82 11.79
C GLN A 294 22.21 -16.49 11.35
N ALA A 295 22.15 -17.03 10.13
CA ALA A 295 20.97 -17.72 9.61
C ALA A 295 20.62 -18.96 10.44
N ARG A 296 21.61 -19.67 10.98
CA ARG A 296 21.42 -20.84 11.86
C ARG A 296 20.74 -20.54 13.19
N GLN A 297 20.68 -19.27 13.60
CA GLN A 297 19.93 -18.87 14.78
C GLN A 297 18.40 -18.96 14.56
N PHE A 298 17.95 -18.94 13.30
CA PHE A 298 16.54 -19.03 12.92
C PHE A 298 16.14 -20.42 12.44
N ASP A 299 16.96 -21.07 11.59
CA ASP A 299 16.78 -22.47 11.18
C ASP A 299 18.17 -23.12 11.01
N THR A 300 18.33 -24.33 11.56
CA THR A 300 19.56 -25.12 11.39
C THR A 300 19.87 -25.44 9.91
N ARG A 301 18.82 -25.45 9.07
CA ARG A 301 18.91 -25.68 7.63
C ARG A 301 19.09 -24.34 6.93
N VAL A 302 20.29 -24.11 6.44
CA VAL A 302 20.66 -22.88 5.70
C VAL A 302 20.94 -23.22 4.24
N ILE A 303 20.56 -22.32 3.35
CA ILE A 303 20.79 -22.40 1.90
C ILE A 303 21.59 -21.20 1.42
N LEU A 304 22.39 -21.46 0.38
CA LEU A 304 23.06 -20.46 -0.44
C LEU A 304 22.32 -20.39 -1.78
N GLU A 305 22.14 -19.17 -2.31
CA GLU A 305 21.60 -18.92 -3.64
C GLU A 305 22.51 -17.94 -4.41
N SER A 306 22.55 -18.08 -5.73
CA SER A 306 23.18 -17.05 -6.57
C SER A 306 22.42 -15.72 -6.41
N PHE A 307 23.17 -14.62 -6.26
CA PHE A 307 22.59 -13.29 -6.21
C PHE A 307 22.18 -12.81 -7.61
N HIS A 308 21.04 -12.17 -7.70
CA HIS A 308 20.54 -11.56 -8.92
C HIS A 308 20.15 -10.11 -8.65
N GLU A 309 20.77 -9.20 -9.39
CA GLU A 309 20.44 -7.78 -9.33
C GLU A 309 19.14 -7.49 -10.09
N GLY A 310 18.34 -6.57 -9.59
CA GLY A 310 17.10 -6.18 -10.24
C GLY A 310 16.12 -5.47 -9.32
N LEU A 311 14.93 -5.22 -9.85
CA LEU A 311 13.79 -4.71 -9.11
C LEU A 311 13.03 -5.88 -8.46
N ASP A 312 12.62 -5.69 -7.24
CA ASP A 312 11.82 -6.65 -6.48
C ASP A 312 10.35 -6.54 -6.91
N LEU A 313 9.88 -7.47 -7.72
CA LEU A 313 8.53 -7.53 -8.25
C LEU A 313 7.68 -8.53 -7.47
N ARG A 314 6.60 -8.06 -6.85
CA ARG A 314 5.55 -8.89 -6.27
C ARG A 314 4.41 -9.07 -7.28
N ILE A 315 4.03 -10.32 -7.59
CA ILE A 315 2.85 -10.64 -8.40
C ILE A 315 1.84 -11.39 -7.52
N VAL A 316 0.58 -10.95 -7.53
CA VAL A 316 -0.53 -11.62 -6.84
C VAL A 316 -1.34 -12.43 -7.85
N VAL A 317 -1.43 -13.72 -7.58
CA VAL A 317 -2.24 -14.66 -8.37
C VAL A 317 -3.42 -15.10 -7.53
N ILE A 318 -4.65 -14.99 -8.09
CA ILE A 318 -5.89 -15.46 -7.47
C ILE A 318 -6.66 -16.27 -8.53
N GLY A 319 -7.06 -17.50 -8.18
CA GLY A 319 -7.76 -18.36 -9.12
C GLY A 319 -6.94 -18.69 -10.37
N PHE A 320 -5.61 -18.75 -10.23
CA PHE A 320 -4.66 -18.95 -11.33
C PHE A 320 -4.70 -17.85 -12.41
N GLN A 321 -5.04 -16.63 -11.99
CA GLN A 321 -4.97 -15.43 -12.81
C GLN A 321 -4.17 -14.35 -12.08
N VAL A 322 -3.35 -13.59 -12.79
CA VAL A 322 -2.68 -12.43 -12.22
C VAL A 322 -3.71 -11.33 -11.98
N VAL A 323 -3.78 -10.85 -10.76
CA VAL A 323 -4.72 -9.80 -10.33
C VAL A 323 -3.99 -8.48 -10.05
N ALA A 324 -2.78 -8.56 -9.51
CA ALA A 324 -1.99 -7.38 -9.19
C ALA A 324 -0.50 -7.67 -9.40
N ALA A 325 0.24 -6.62 -9.76
CA ALA A 325 1.69 -6.66 -9.79
C ALA A 325 2.25 -5.33 -9.29
N ALA A 326 3.27 -5.37 -8.41
CA ALA A 326 3.85 -4.17 -7.84
C ALA A 326 5.36 -4.32 -7.65
N ILE A 327 6.12 -3.27 -7.97
CA ILE A 327 7.53 -3.17 -7.60
C ILE A 327 7.61 -2.73 -6.14
N ARG A 328 8.33 -3.51 -5.33
CA ARG A 328 8.67 -3.14 -3.95
C ARG A 328 9.92 -2.28 -3.96
N ARG A 329 9.84 -1.11 -3.33
CA ARG A 329 10.98 -0.22 -3.17
C ARG A 329 11.36 -0.10 -1.71
N PRO A 330 12.66 -0.03 -1.38
CA PRO A 330 13.11 0.24 -0.02
C PRO A 330 12.57 1.56 0.52
N ALA A 331 12.65 1.73 1.84
CA ALA A 331 12.35 3.01 2.46
C ALA A 331 13.28 4.11 1.94
N GLU A 332 12.68 5.22 1.50
CA GLU A 332 13.37 6.37 0.91
C GLU A 332 12.88 7.65 1.55
N ILE A 333 13.76 8.62 1.71
CA ILE A 333 13.43 9.99 2.11
C ILE A 333 13.79 10.97 1.00
N ILE A 334 13.15 12.14 1.00
CA ILE A 334 13.41 13.22 0.06
C ILE A 334 13.87 14.44 0.85
N GLY A 335 15.01 14.98 0.46
CA GLY A 335 15.58 16.19 1.05
C GLY A 335 14.70 17.42 0.81
N ASP A 336 14.62 18.27 1.80
CA ASP A 336 13.93 19.55 1.71
C ASP A 336 14.90 20.76 1.91
N GLY A 337 16.20 20.46 2.01
CA GLY A 337 17.24 21.46 2.22
C GLY A 337 17.24 22.15 3.60
N ARG A 338 16.49 21.60 4.57
CA ARG A 338 16.31 22.22 5.90
C ARG A 338 16.43 21.22 7.04
N HIS A 339 15.80 20.07 6.92
CA HIS A 339 15.76 19.06 7.98
C HIS A 339 16.93 18.09 7.82
N THR A 340 17.41 17.59 8.95
CA THR A 340 18.43 16.54 8.97
C THR A 340 17.82 15.21 8.47
N ILE A 341 18.68 14.32 8.01
CA ILE A 341 18.28 12.97 7.57
C ILE A 341 17.49 12.26 8.68
N LYS A 342 17.94 12.36 9.93
CA LYS A 342 17.21 11.81 11.08
C LYS A 342 15.79 12.38 11.18
N GLN A 343 15.63 13.69 11.08
CA GLN A 343 14.32 14.34 11.16
C GLN A 343 13.41 13.94 10.01
N LEU A 344 13.95 13.80 8.78
CA LEU A 344 13.20 13.35 7.62
C LEU A 344 12.73 11.88 7.78
N ILE A 345 13.59 10.98 8.30
CA ILE A 345 13.22 9.60 8.60
C ILE A 345 12.12 9.55 9.66
N GLU A 346 12.27 10.28 10.75
CA GLU A 346 11.27 10.33 11.84
C GLU A 346 9.93 10.89 11.35
N ALA A 347 9.94 11.96 10.55
CA ALA A 347 8.75 12.55 9.97
C ALA A 347 8.03 11.56 9.02
N GLN A 348 8.79 10.92 8.14
CA GLN A 348 8.28 9.90 7.23
C GLN A 348 7.71 8.70 8.00
N SER A 349 8.41 8.24 9.03
CA SER A 349 8.00 7.14 9.90
C SER A 349 6.67 7.43 10.62
N ARG A 350 6.50 8.65 11.15
CA ARG A 350 5.23 9.07 11.78
C ARG A 350 4.06 9.10 10.79
N ARG A 351 4.28 9.64 9.57
CA ARG A 351 3.25 9.68 8.52
C ARG A 351 2.80 8.28 8.13
N ARG A 352 3.75 7.38 7.97
CA ARG A 352 3.46 5.98 7.63
C ARG A 352 2.71 5.28 8.74
N ALA A 353 3.17 5.41 9.97
CA ALA A 353 2.50 4.83 11.13
C ALA A 353 1.05 5.32 11.24
N ALA A 354 0.80 6.61 11.01
CA ALA A 354 -0.55 7.16 11.01
C ALA A 354 -1.42 6.61 9.86
N ALA A 355 -0.82 6.38 8.69
CA ALA A 355 -1.54 5.87 7.52
C ALA A 355 -1.83 4.36 7.59
N THR A 356 -1.04 3.60 8.36
CA THR A 356 -1.08 2.14 8.43
C THR A 356 -1.44 1.61 9.81
N ASP A 357 -2.01 2.44 10.68
CA ASP A 357 -2.33 2.09 12.07
C ASP A 357 -1.14 1.54 12.88
N GLY A 358 0.05 2.06 12.58
CA GLY A 358 1.29 1.67 13.24
C GLY A 358 2.03 0.48 12.61
N GLU A 359 1.47 -0.18 11.61
CA GLU A 359 2.07 -1.35 10.97
C GLU A 359 3.36 -1.06 10.19
N SER A 360 3.48 0.14 9.61
CA SER A 360 4.65 0.54 8.83
C SER A 360 5.39 1.69 9.49
N ARG A 361 6.67 1.47 9.82
CA ARG A 361 7.58 2.49 10.36
C ARG A 361 8.97 2.26 9.79
N ILE A 362 9.75 3.31 9.66
CA ILE A 362 11.19 3.19 9.37
C ILE A 362 11.91 3.04 10.70
N PRO A 363 12.48 1.88 11.03
CA PRO A 363 13.22 1.71 12.28
C PRO A 363 14.51 2.53 12.26
N MET A 364 14.87 3.12 13.39
CA MET A 364 16.17 3.79 13.60
C MET A 364 17.18 2.78 14.15
N ASP A 365 17.38 1.68 13.42
CA ASP A 365 18.25 0.55 13.77
C ASP A 365 19.61 0.61 13.07
N GLN A 366 20.47 -0.39 13.34
CA GLN A 366 21.81 -0.47 12.75
C GLN A 366 21.78 -0.60 11.21
N GLU A 367 20.75 -1.23 10.63
CA GLU A 367 20.62 -1.32 9.18
C GLU A 367 20.38 0.06 8.57
N THR A 368 19.46 0.84 9.13
CA THR A 368 19.17 2.19 8.67
C THR A 368 20.41 3.10 8.80
N GLU A 369 21.09 3.04 9.94
CA GLU A 369 22.33 3.82 10.16
C GLU A 369 23.42 3.44 9.17
N ARG A 370 23.65 2.13 8.96
CA ARG A 370 24.61 1.64 8.00
C ARG A 370 24.28 2.06 6.58
N THR A 371 23.01 1.93 6.16
CA THR A 371 22.59 2.30 4.79
C THR A 371 22.81 3.78 4.51
N VAL A 372 22.50 4.65 5.48
CA VAL A 372 22.76 6.10 5.37
C VAL A 372 24.25 6.39 5.26
N ARG A 373 25.10 5.72 6.07
CA ARG A 373 26.57 5.89 6.01
C ARG A 373 27.17 5.39 4.70
N GLU A 374 26.74 4.25 4.19
CA GLU A 374 27.19 3.70 2.92
C GLU A 374 26.85 4.61 1.73
N ALA A 375 25.77 5.39 1.85
CA ALA A 375 25.42 6.44 0.90
C ALA A 375 26.26 7.73 1.06
N GLY A 376 27.20 7.76 2.00
CA GLY A 376 28.11 8.91 2.26
C GLY A 376 27.52 10.01 3.14
N PHE A 377 26.49 9.70 3.92
CA PHE A 377 25.81 10.65 4.81
C PHE A 377 25.85 10.21 6.27
N ASP A 378 25.57 11.17 7.17
CA ASP A 378 25.28 10.94 8.59
C ASP A 378 23.85 11.41 8.92
N TYR A 379 23.28 10.93 10.02
CA TYR A 379 21.95 11.36 10.49
C TYR A 379 21.82 12.86 10.75
N ALA A 380 22.94 13.54 11.05
CA ALA A 380 22.98 14.97 11.28
C ALA A 380 23.04 15.81 10.01
N ASP A 381 23.32 15.19 8.86
CA ASP A 381 23.43 15.90 7.59
C ASP A 381 22.08 16.40 7.10
N ILE A 382 22.08 17.55 6.43
CA ILE A 382 20.91 18.11 5.75
C ILE A 382 20.93 17.65 4.31
N LEU A 383 19.93 16.87 3.93
CA LEU A 383 19.79 16.38 2.57
C LEU A 383 19.34 17.52 1.64
N PRO A 384 20.06 17.77 0.54
CA PRO A 384 19.69 18.81 -0.43
C PRO A 384 18.23 18.67 -0.92
N MET A 385 17.67 19.80 -1.34
CA MET A 385 16.32 19.85 -1.88
C MET A 385 16.14 18.86 -3.04
N ASP A 386 15.07 18.08 -2.98
CA ASP A 386 14.66 17.05 -3.96
C ASP A 386 15.63 15.86 -4.11
N GLN A 387 16.73 15.82 -3.36
CA GLN A 387 17.59 14.66 -3.34
C GLN A 387 16.90 13.48 -2.67
N ARG A 388 16.90 12.33 -3.34
CA ARG A 388 16.37 11.07 -2.80
C ARG A 388 17.49 10.29 -2.14
N LEU A 389 17.18 9.69 -1.01
CA LEU A 389 18.09 8.83 -0.27
C LEU A 389 17.35 7.58 0.20
N ALA A 390 17.76 6.43 -0.30
CA ALA A 390 17.32 5.16 0.27
C ALA A 390 17.94 5.01 1.67
N VAL A 391 17.10 4.75 2.66
CA VAL A 391 17.52 4.64 4.06
C VAL A 391 17.49 3.19 4.58
N ARG A 392 17.02 2.26 3.75
CA ARG A 392 17.09 0.82 3.98
C ARG A 392 17.42 0.09 2.68
N ARG A 393 18.01 -1.11 2.79
CA ARG A 393 18.26 -1.98 1.63
C ARG A 393 17.07 -2.89 1.33
N ALA A 394 16.41 -3.39 2.37
CA ALA A 394 15.26 -4.27 2.22
C ALA A 394 13.99 -3.49 1.84
N ALA A 395 13.28 -3.96 0.83
CA ALA A 395 12.01 -3.39 0.36
C ALA A 395 10.82 -3.94 1.16
N ASN A 396 10.92 -3.95 2.50
CA ASN A 396 9.87 -4.45 3.38
C ASN A 396 8.89 -3.32 3.74
N LEU A 397 7.59 -3.55 3.55
CA LEU A 397 6.54 -2.58 3.86
C LEU A 397 6.48 -2.21 5.34
N HIS A 398 6.66 -3.17 6.24
CA HIS A 398 6.65 -2.93 7.68
C HIS A 398 7.81 -2.04 8.13
N THR A 399 8.93 -2.04 7.40
CA THR A 399 10.10 -1.20 7.68
C THR A 399 10.19 0.03 6.78
N GLY A 400 9.07 0.46 6.23
CA GLY A 400 8.99 1.71 5.50
C GLY A 400 9.14 1.60 3.99
N GLY A 401 9.25 0.42 3.41
CA GLY A 401 9.24 0.21 1.96
C GLY A 401 7.90 0.64 1.33
N CYS A 402 7.88 0.90 0.03
CA CYS A 402 6.66 1.25 -0.71
C CYS A 402 6.40 0.31 -1.88
N LEU A 403 5.18 0.33 -2.37
CA LEU A 403 4.76 -0.38 -3.57
C LEU A 403 4.48 0.60 -4.69
N GLU A 404 4.93 0.25 -5.88
CA GLU A 404 4.58 0.92 -7.14
C GLU A 404 3.79 -0.07 -7.98
N ASP A 405 2.50 0.22 -8.21
CA ASP A 405 1.66 -0.64 -9.04
C ASP A 405 2.13 -0.63 -10.50
N VAL A 406 2.40 -1.82 -11.01
CA VAL A 406 2.86 -2.04 -12.39
C VAL A 406 1.97 -3.04 -13.13
N THR A 407 0.77 -3.32 -12.60
CA THR A 407 -0.15 -4.32 -13.14
C THR A 407 -0.45 -4.08 -14.61
N ALA A 408 -0.69 -2.83 -14.99
CA ALA A 408 -1.05 -2.47 -16.36
C ALA A 408 0.09 -2.62 -17.39
N ILE A 409 1.34 -2.60 -16.94
CA ILE A 409 2.52 -2.71 -17.81
C ILE A 409 3.26 -4.04 -17.67
N LEU A 410 2.71 -4.97 -16.87
CA LEU A 410 3.35 -6.25 -16.61
C LEU A 410 3.54 -7.04 -17.91
N HIS A 411 4.79 -7.44 -18.18
CA HIS A 411 5.11 -8.20 -19.38
C HIS A 411 4.39 -9.58 -19.40
N PRO A 412 3.80 -10.01 -20.53
CA PRO A 412 3.05 -11.28 -20.61
C PRO A 412 3.84 -12.52 -20.18
N VAL A 413 5.16 -12.54 -20.38
CA VAL A 413 6.02 -13.65 -19.93
C VAL A 413 6.07 -13.73 -18.40
N LEU A 414 6.08 -12.60 -17.69
CA LEU A 414 6.04 -12.55 -16.23
C LEU A 414 4.69 -13.05 -15.70
N SER A 415 3.61 -12.63 -16.35
CA SER A 415 2.26 -13.11 -16.04
C SER A 415 2.12 -14.63 -16.25
N ASP A 416 2.60 -15.17 -17.39
CA ASP A 416 2.60 -16.61 -17.64
C ASP A 416 3.45 -17.38 -16.60
N ALA A 417 4.64 -16.89 -16.30
CA ALA A 417 5.52 -17.48 -15.30
C ALA A 417 4.86 -17.53 -13.91
N ALA A 418 4.16 -16.47 -13.51
CA ALA A 418 3.43 -16.42 -12.25
C ALA A 418 2.27 -17.44 -12.20
N VAL A 419 1.49 -17.55 -13.26
CA VAL A 419 0.39 -18.53 -13.35
C VAL A 419 0.94 -19.95 -13.33
N ARG A 420 2.02 -20.24 -14.06
CA ARG A 420 2.68 -21.55 -14.05
C ARG A 420 3.24 -21.90 -12.67
N ALA A 421 3.79 -20.93 -11.95
CA ALA A 421 4.27 -21.12 -10.58
C ALA A 421 3.11 -21.49 -9.64
N ALA A 422 2.02 -20.73 -9.67
CA ALA A 422 0.83 -21.03 -8.86
C ALA A 422 0.27 -22.41 -9.14
N ARG A 423 0.26 -22.85 -10.43
CA ARG A 423 -0.16 -24.21 -10.82
C ARG A 423 0.83 -25.29 -10.36
N ALA A 424 2.15 -25.03 -10.45
CA ALA A 424 3.16 -25.99 -10.02
C ALA A 424 3.14 -26.24 -8.50
N LEU A 425 2.74 -25.22 -7.74
CA LEU A 425 2.55 -25.29 -6.28
C LEU A 425 1.13 -25.74 -5.89
N ASP A 426 0.24 -25.88 -6.87
CA ASP A 426 -1.19 -26.18 -6.69
C ASP A 426 -1.85 -25.26 -5.66
N ILE A 427 -1.55 -23.96 -5.76
CA ILE A 427 -2.04 -22.95 -4.81
C ILE A 427 -2.89 -21.90 -5.53
N PRO A 428 -4.18 -21.77 -5.19
CA PRO A 428 -5.09 -20.88 -5.90
C PRO A 428 -4.90 -19.40 -5.57
N VAL A 429 -4.29 -19.09 -4.41
CA VAL A 429 -4.01 -17.72 -3.97
C VAL A 429 -2.58 -17.66 -3.47
N VAL A 430 -1.74 -16.85 -4.13
CA VAL A 430 -0.31 -16.77 -3.79
C VAL A 430 0.28 -15.43 -4.19
N GLY A 431 1.18 -14.92 -3.37
CA GLY A 431 2.08 -13.83 -3.69
C GLY A 431 3.44 -14.37 -4.14
N LEU A 432 3.90 -13.96 -5.30
CA LEU A 432 5.13 -14.45 -5.92
C LEU A 432 6.14 -13.31 -6.01
N ASP A 433 7.36 -13.57 -5.55
CA ASP A 433 8.47 -12.61 -5.57
C ASP A 433 9.46 -12.96 -6.66
N LEU A 434 9.74 -12.00 -7.53
CA LEU A 434 10.67 -12.13 -8.65
C LEU A 434 11.66 -10.97 -8.65
N MET A 435 12.91 -11.24 -9.02
CA MET A 435 13.85 -10.20 -9.42
C MET A 435 13.73 -10.00 -10.93
N VAL A 436 13.52 -8.74 -11.35
CA VAL A 436 13.35 -8.36 -12.76
C VAL A 436 14.18 -7.11 -13.09
N PRO A 437 14.67 -6.95 -14.32
CA PRO A 437 15.28 -5.68 -14.73
C PRO A 437 14.24 -4.55 -14.84
N ALA A 438 13.03 -4.87 -15.32
CA ALA A 438 11.86 -3.98 -15.36
C ALA A 438 10.58 -4.81 -15.49
N ALA A 439 9.43 -4.23 -15.08
CA ALA A 439 8.16 -4.94 -15.13
C ALA A 439 7.64 -5.22 -16.55
N ASP A 440 8.06 -4.44 -17.52
CA ASP A 440 7.71 -4.54 -18.95
C ASP A 440 8.71 -5.36 -19.78
N GLN A 441 9.66 -6.06 -19.11
CA GLN A 441 10.66 -6.92 -19.77
C GLN A 441 10.42 -8.39 -19.41
N PRO A 442 10.85 -9.34 -20.30
CA PRO A 442 10.57 -10.77 -20.12
C PRO A 442 11.55 -11.51 -19.20
N GLU A 443 12.63 -10.86 -18.77
CA GLU A 443 13.65 -11.44 -17.90
C GLU A 443 13.18 -11.46 -16.46
N TYR A 444 13.39 -12.58 -15.78
CA TYR A 444 13.08 -12.73 -14.37
C TYR A 444 13.88 -13.84 -13.71
N VAL A 445 13.98 -13.76 -12.40
CA VAL A 445 14.41 -14.88 -11.53
C VAL A 445 13.42 -14.98 -10.38
N PHE A 446 12.89 -16.15 -10.15
CA PHE A 446 11.94 -16.44 -9.06
C PHE A 446 12.67 -16.45 -7.72
N ILE A 447 12.15 -15.78 -6.70
CA ILE A 447 12.78 -15.68 -5.37
C ILE A 447 11.98 -16.45 -4.32
N GLU A 448 10.66 -16.23 -4.23
CA GLU A 448 9.83 -16.77 -3.15
C GLU A 448 8.35 -16.89 -3.56
N ALA A 449 7.62 -17.80 -2.91
CA ALA A 449 6.18 -17.92 -2.99
C ALA A 449 5.59 -17.81 -1.58
N ASN A 450 4.60 -16.92 -1.43
CA ASN A 450 3.95 -16.60 -0.15
C ASN A 450 2.49 -17.05 -0.20
N GLU A 451 2.12 -18.03 0.62
CA GLU A 451 0.78 -18.62 0.69
C GLU A 451 -0.26 -17.68 1.32
N ARG A 452 0.21 -16.67 2.07
CA ARG A 452 -0.64 -15.68 2.75
C ARG A 452 -0.26 -14.27 2.31
N VAL A 453 -0.72 -13.90 1.13
CA VAL A 453 -0.42 -12.60 0.53
C VAL A 453 -1.31 -11.49 1.11
N GLY A 454 -0.72 -10.35 1.46
CA GLY A 454 -1.46 -9.17 1.94
C GLY A 454 -2.21 -8.48 0.80
N LEU A 455 -3.46 -8.84 0.56
CA LEU A 455 -4.28 -8.31 -0.54
C LEU A 455 -4.48 -6.80 -0.45
N ALA A 456 -4.65 -6.26 0.75
CA ALA A 456 -4.83 -4.82 0.99
C ALA A 456 -3.64 -3.96 0.53
N ASN A 457 -2.46 -4.55 0.41
CA ASN A 457 -1.27 -3.85 -0.05
C ASN A 457 -1.33 -3.48 -1.55
N HIS A 458 -2.24 -4.07 -2.30
CA HIS A 458 -2.34 -3.93 -3.75
C HIS A 458 -3.53 -3.10 -4.22
N GLU A 459 -4.23 -2.40 -3.30
CA GLU A 459 -5.24 -1.44 -3.72
C GLU A 459 -4.64 -0.36 -4.66
N PRO A 460 -5.32 0.04 -5.72
CA PRO A 460 -6.75 -0.17 -6.02
C PRO A 460 -7.04 -1.42 -6.89
N GLN A 461 -6.09 -2.33 -7.07
CA GLN A 461 -6.36 -3.56 -7.80
C GLN A 461 -7.45 -4.39 -7.09
N PRO A 462 -8.35 -5.06 -7.84
CA PRO A 462 -9.55 -5.71 -7.28
C PRO A 462 -9.22 -7.04 -6.59
N THR A 463 -8.26 -7.02 -5.65
CA THR A 463 -7.75 -8.24 -5.02
C THR A 463 -8.79 -8.88 -4.09
N ALA A 464 -9.51 -8.09 -3.30
CA ALA A 464 -10.56 -8.60 -2.42
C ALA A 464 -11.74 -9.14 -3.23
N GLU A 465 -12.14 -8.43 -4.28
CA GLU A 465 -13.22 -8.84 -5.17
C GLU A 465 -12.89 -10.18 -5.85
N ARG A 466 -11.68 -10.32 -6.39
CA ARG A 466 -11.24 -11.56 -7.05
C ARG A 466 -11.07 -12.72 -6.06
N PHE A 467 -10.65 -12.42 -4.84
CA PHE A 467 -10.61 -13.42 -3.78
C PHE A 467 -12.01 -13.94 -3.43
N VAL A 468 -12.97 -13.03 -3.24
CA VAL A 468 -14.37 -13.42 -2.97
C VAL A 468 -15.01 -14.10 -4.20
N ASP A 469 -14.71 -13.68 -5.43
CA ASP A 469 -15.13 -14.38 -6.66
C ASP A 469 -14.66 -15.84 -6.67
N LEU A 470 -13.40 -16.08 -6.28
CA LEU A 470 -12.85 -17.43 -6.18
C LEU A 470 -13.59 -18.28 -5.13
N LEU A 471 -13.86 -17.70 -3.96
CA LEU A 471 -14.50 -18.41 -2.86
C LEU A 471 -15.99 -18.64 -3.12
N PHE A 472 -16.68 -17.65 -3.69
CA PHE A 472 -18.13 -17.64 -3.90
C PHE A 472 -18.49 -17.09 -5.28
N PRO A 473 -18.26 -17.87 -6.36
CA PRO A 473 -18.46 -17.41 -7.75
C PRO A 473 -19.91 -17.03 -8.08
N HIS A 474 -20.89 -17.46 -7.27
CA HIS A 474 -22.31 -17.13 -7.45
C HIS A 474 -22.76 -15.90 -6.63
N SER A 475 -21.83 -15.23 -5.93
CA SER A 475 -22.09 -13.99 -5.18
C SER A 475 -21.74 -12.73 -5.95
N LEU A 476 -21.52 -12.83 -7.26
CA LEU A 476 -21.24 -11.66 -8.11
C LEU A 476 -22.35 -10.64 -7.96
N PRO A 477 -22.02 -9.35 -7.78
CA PRO A 477 -23.03 -8.30 -7.75
C PRO A 477 -23.82 -8.36 -9.07
N VAL A 478 -25.14 -8.47 -8.96
CA VAL A 478 -26.00 -8.28 -10.13
C VAL A 478 -25.88 -6.79 -10.45
N HIS A 479 -25.22 -6.45 -11.55
CA HIS A 479 -25.31 -5.09 -12.09
C HIS A 479 -26.75 -4.84 -12.48
N ILE A 480 -27.47 -4.11 -11.61
CA ILE A 480 -28.81 -3.61 -11.88
C ILE A 480 -28.68 -2.33 -12.69
#